data_c290c30151f97f6b95417e8d6294df0f
#
_entry.id   c290c30151f97f6b95417e8d6294df0f
#
_cell.length_a   1.000
_cell.length_b   1.000
_cell.length_c   1.000
_cell.angle_alpha   90.00
_cell.angle_beta   90.00
_cell.angle_gamma   90.00
#
_symmetry.space_group_name_H-M   'P 1'
#
loop_
_entity.id
_entity.type
_entity.pdbx_description
1 polymer ?
#
loop_
_entity_poly.entity_id
_entity_poly.type
_entity_poly.pdbx_seq_one_letter_code
_entity_poly.pdbx_strand_id
1 'polypeptide(L)'
;MVVLLLADIAQRHRLWGYARFVVQRFILRDVPGLVMHKVMGSGDGGGFGLKPSHSRQALFCVFSTEIMADAFLKSPIADAYAKRSREFCTAKLRAYSCKGTWAGRSIEVTAQAPTDGPIATLTRASIRPLSARRFWRMQPASELSLNNASGCLLATGVGEAPFFRQATFSLWTSTAAMDAYARTGAHLAAIRAAHDGAFFSESMFARFLPCALTGSWRGHFYG
;
A
#
# COMPACT_ATOMS: atom_id res chain seq x y z
N MET A 1 1.03 -13.69 7.31
CA MET A 1 0.38 -12.48 7.87
C MET A 1 1.02 -11.25 7.28
N VAL A 2 0.26 -10.20 6.96
CA VAL A 2 0.79 -8.94 6.38
C VAL A 2 0.56 -7.79 7.35
N VAL A 3 1.55 -6.91 7.47
CA VAL A 3 1.45 -5.62 8.18
C VAL A 3 1.77 -4.50 7.20
N LEU A 4 0.85 -3.56 7.07
CA LEU A 4 1.10 -2.27 6.44
C LEU A 4 1.17 -1.21 7.54
N LEU A 5 2.26 -0.44 7.54
CA LEU A 5 2.48 0.69 8.40
C LEU A 5 2.52 1.94 7.52
N LEU A 6 1.69 2.92 7.84
CA LEU A 6 1.63 4.22 7.18
C LEU A 6 2.06 5.29 8.20
N ALA A 7 2.98 6.15 7.82
CA ALA A 7 3.54 7.17 8.70
C ALA A 7 3.64 8.51 7.98
N ASP A 8 3.07 9.55 8.55
CA ASP A 8 3.29 10.93 8.13
C ASP A 8 4.21 11.61 9.14
N ILE A 9 5.50 11.59 8.85
CA ILE A 9 6.58 12.03 9.74
C ILE A 9 6.43 13.51 10.05
N ALA A 10 6.44 13.86 11.34
CA ALA A 10 6.36 15.26 11.78
C ALA A 10 7.54 16.08 11.25
N GLN A 11 7.30 17.34 10.94
CA GLN A 11 8.30 18.23 10.30
C GLN A 11 9.65 18.25 11.03
N ARG A 12 9.63 18.29 12.35
CA ARG A 12 10.84 18.25 13.21
C ARG A 12 11.66 16.97 13.08
N HIS A 13 11.09 15.91 12.51
CA HIS A 13 11.73 14.61 12.37
C HIS A 13 12.00 14.22 10.90
N ARG A 14 11.89 15.14 9.95
CA ARG A 14 12.07 14.85 8.51
C ARG A 14 13.43 14.23 8.18
N LEU A 15 14.51 14.73 8.78
CA LEU A 15 15.85 14.16 8.56
C LEU A 15 15.92 12.70 9.01
N TRP A 16 15.30 12.38 10.15
CA TRP A 16 15.16 11.00 10.60
C TRP A 16 14.36 10.17 9.58
N GLY A 17 13.25 10.70 9.06
CA GLY A 17 12.44 10.05 8.03
C GLY A 17 13.24 9.73 6.77
N TYR A 18 14.02 10.67 6.24
CA TYR A 18 14.90 10.44 5.09
C TYR A 18 15.96 9.38 5.37
N ALA A 19 16.63 9.45 6.53
CA ALA A 19 17.59 8.44 6.93
C ALA A 19 16.93 7.04 7.00
N ARG A 20 15.72 6.94 7.56
CA ARG A 20 14.96 5.68 7.61
C ARG A 20 14.57 5.17 6.23
N PHE A 21 14.17 6.02 5.32
CA PHE A 21 13.86 5.59 3.95
C PHE A 21 15.05 4.86 3.30
N VAL A 22 16.27 5.28 3.58
CA VAL A 22 17.49 4.65 3.06
C VAL A 22 17.89 3.41 3.84
N VAL A 23 17.96 3.52 5.19
CA VAL A 23 18.55 2.44 6.02
C VAL A 23 17.55 1.37 6.46
N GLN A 24 16.24 1.68 6.44
CA GLN A 24 15.21 0.78 6.98
C GLN A 24 15.20 -0.60 6.32
N ARG A 25 15.50 -0.66 5.02
CA ARG A 25 15.61 -1.93 4.28
C ARG A 25 16.69 -2.87 4.85
N PHE A 26 17.73 -2.33 5.46
CA PHE A 26 18.79 -3.12 6.10
C PHE A 26 18.36 -3.55 7.49
N ILE A 27 17.76 -2.65 8.27
CA ILE A 27 17.25 -2.93 9.63
C ILE A 27 16.16 -4.01 9.58
N LEU A 28 15.31 -4.00 8.56
CA LEU A 28 14.24 -4.99 8.42
C LEU A 28 14.76 -6.40 8.09
N ARG A 29 15.98 -6.55 7.60
CA ARG A 29 16.53 -7.89 7.29
C ARG A 29 16.64 -8.80 8.52
N ASP A 30 16.89 -8.20 9.68
CA ASP A 30 17.10 -8.91 10.92
C ASP A 30 15.84 -9.07 11.78
N VAL A 31 14.66 -8.68 11.22
CA VAL A 31 13.39 -8.84 11.93
C VAL A 31 12.92 -10.29 11.86
N PRO A 32 12.72 -10.95 13.02
CA PRO A 32 12.33 -12.34 13.07
C PRO A 32 11.02 -12.62 12.32
N GLY A 33 11.00 -13.70 11.55
CA GLY A 33 9.83 -14.15 10.81
C GLY A 33 9.42 -13.27 9.61
N LEU A 34 10.18 -12.23 9.28
CA LEU A 34 9.92 -11.38 8.13
C LEU A 34 10.38 -12.06 6.83
N VAL A 35 9.42 -12.44 5.98
CA VAL A 35 9.69 -13.14 4.71
C VAL A 35 9.81 -12.19 3.53
N MET A 36 9.11 -11.03 3.59
CA MET A 36 9.19 -9.99 2.55
C MET A 36 8.93 -8.62 3.16
N HIS A 37 9.69 -7.62 2.73
CA HIS A 37 9.44 -6.24 3.12
C HIS A 37 9.63 -5.27 1.97
N LYS A 38 8.93 -4.13 2.07
CA LYS A 38 9.07 -2.99 1.16
C LYS A 38 9.05 -1.70 1.97
N VAL A 39 10.00 -0.83 1.67
CA VAL A 39 10.08 0.54 2.19
C VAL A 39 9.64 1.46 1.07
N MET A 40 8.63 2.26 1.30
CA MET A 40 7.97 3.04 0.27
C MET A 40 7.78 4.50 0.73
N GLY A 41 7.83 5.42 -0.22
CA GLY A 41 7.31 6.77 -0.06
C GLY A 41 5.87 6.85 -0.54
N SER A 42 5.23 8.01 -0.34
CA SER A 42 3.91 8.32 -0.86
C SER A 42 3.94 9.61 -1.67
N GLY A 43 2.91 9.85 -2.46
CA GLY A 43 2.69 11.14 -3.13
C GLY A 43 2.29 12.24 -2.16
N ASP A 44 2.41 13.49 -2.61
CA ASP A 44 1.92 14.66 -1.87
C ASP A 44 0.41 14.54 -1.67
N GLY A 45 -0.09 14.93 -0.49
CA GLY A 45 -1.48 14.71 -0.12
C GLY A 45 -1.88 13.23 0.16
N GLY A 46 -0.94 12.26 0.12
CA GLY A 46 -1.23 10.82 0.26
C GLY A 46 -1.79 10.19 -1.00
N GLY A 47 -1.75 10.93 -2.10
CA GLY A 47 -2.24 10.53 -3.41
C GLY A 47 -1.19 9.80 -4.25
N PHE A 48 -1.53 9.61 -5.53
CA PHE A 48 -0.73 8.92 -6.53
C PHE A 48 0.06 9.89 -7.41
N GLY A 49 0.12 11.17 -7.01
CA GLY A 49 0.70 12.24 -7.82
C GLY A 49 2.20 12.08 -8.07
N LEU A 50 2.69 12.78 -9.11
CA LEU A 50 4.11 12.82 -9.47
C LEU A 50 4.98 13.58 -8.46
N LYS A 51 4.37 14.37 -7.56
CA LYS A 51 5.09 15.05 -6.47
C LYS A 51 5.25 14.09 -5.31
N PRO A 52 6.47 13.68 -4.96
CA PRO A 52 6.71 12.86 -3.79
C PRO A 52 6.43 13.66 -2.50
N SER A 53 5.84 13.02 -1.52
CA SER A 53 5.72 13.59 -0.18
C SER A 53 7.09 13.60 0.51
N HIS A 54 7.38 14.69 1.22
CA HIS A 54 8.58 14.82 2.04
C HIS A 54 8.45 14.18 3.44
N SER A 55 7.27 13.67 3.78
CA SER A 55 6.99 13.16 5.13
C SER A 55 6.30 11.79 5.15
N ARG A 56 5.57 11.43 4.09
CA ARG A 56 4.77 10.20 4.10
C ARG A 56 5.58 9.01 3.63
N GLN A 57 5.58 7.98 4.47
CA GLN A 57 6.27 6.72 4.25
C GLN A 57 5.36 5.54 4.56
N ALA A 58 5.65 4.40 3.95
CA ALA A 58 4.98 3.15 4.26
C ALA A 58 5.99 2.01 4.38
N LEU A 59 5.70 1.10 5.29
CA LEU A 59 6.35 -0.20 5.38
C LEU A 59 5.31 -1.28 5.08
N PHE A 60 5.60 -2.11 4.09
CA PHE A 60 4.81 -3.30 3.80
C PHE A 60 5.64 -4.52 4.17
N CYS A 61 5.16 -5.29 5.14
CA CYS A 61 5.89 -6.38 5.75
C CYS A 61 5.04 -7.66 5.72
N VAL A 62 5.60 -8.74 5.20
CA VAL A 62 4.95 -10.07 5.19
C VAL A 62 5.67 -10.96 6.18
N PHE A 63 4.94 -11.53 7.12
CA PHE A 63 5.46 -12.39 8.18
C PHE A 63 5.01 -13.84 7.99
N SER A 64 5.85 -14.78 8.40
CA SER A 64 5.55 -16.22 8.38
C SER A 64 4.42 -16.59 9.33
N THR A 65 4.27 -15.89 10.46
CA THR A 65 3.22 -16.14 11.45
C THR A 65 2.56 -14.85 11.93
N GLU A 66 1.37 -14.96 12.51
CA GLU A 66 0.68 -13.86 13.15
C GLU A 66 1.42 -13.35 14.40
N ILE A 67 1.99 -14.27 15.17
CA ILE A 67 2.78 -13.92 16.38
C ILE A 67 3.94 -13.00 16.03
N MET A 68 4.66 -13.26 14.94
CA MET A 68 5.76 -12.41 14.49
C MET A 68 5.28 -11.05 13.99
N ALA A 69 4.13 -10.99 13.33
CA ALA A 69 3.51 -9.74 12.93
C ALA A 69 3.11 -8.88 14.15
N ASP A 70 2.52 -9.50 15.18
CA ASP A 70 2.14 -8.82 16.43
C ASP A 70 3.38 -8.35 17.22
N ALA A 71 4.44 -9.15 17.25
CA ALA A 71 5.72 -8.75 17.84
C ALA A 71 6.33 -7.54 17.11
N PHE A 72 6.26 -7.52 15.77
CA PHE A 72 6.73 -6.38 14.98
C PHE A 72 5.94 -5.10 15.27
N LEU A 73 4.61 -5.18 15.39
CA LEU A 73 3.78 -4.01 15.74
C LEU A 73 4.10 -3.43 17.12
N LYS A 74 4.64 -4.23 18.03
CA LYS A 74 5.12 -3.83 19.37
C LYS A 74 6.62 -3.52 19.42
N SER A 75 7.32 -3.63 18.28
CA SER A 75 8.77 -3.47 18.24
C SER A 75 9.23 -2.01 18.36
N PRO A 76 10.49 -1.78 18.73
CA PRO A 76 11.11 -0.45 18.70
C PRO A 76 11.06 0.21 17.31
N ILE A 77 10.94 -0.57 16.24
CA ILE A 77 10.81 -0.05 14.86
C ILE A 77 9.46 0.65 14.71
N ALA A 78 8.36 -0.04 15.00
CA ALA A 78 7.01 0.53 14.89
C ALA A 78 6.82 1.71 15.86
N ASP A 79 7.29 1.59 17.11
CA ASP A 79 7.26 2.65 18.12
C ASP A 79 8.02 3.91 17.66
N ALA A 80 9.20 3.72 17.02
CA ALA A 80 9.98 4.84 16.50
C ALA A 80 9.26 5.63 15.40
N TYR A 81 8.48 4.96 14.53
CA TYR A 81 7.62 5.61 13.55
C TYR A 81 6.44 6.30 14.23
N ALA A 82 5.74 5.61 15.14
CA ALA A 82 4.60 6.17 15.85
C ALA A 82 4.94 7.48 16.60
N LYS A 83 6.02 7.48 17.37
CA LYS A 83 6.46 8.65 18.16
C LYS A 83 6.91 9.85 17.31
N ARG A 84 7.29 9.64 16.06
CA ARG A 84 7.82 10.70 15.17
C ARG A 84 6.86 11.14 14.09
N SER A 85 5.70 10.52 14.02
CA SER A 85 4.67 10.86 13.05
C SER A 85 3.60 11.75 13.65
N ARG A 86 3.03 12.61 12.84
CA ARG A 86 1.80 13.36 13.16
C ARG A 86 0.56 12.52 12.89
N GLU A 87 0.64 11.60 11.92
CA GLU A 87 -0.34 10.56 11.67
C GLU A 87 0.40 9.23 11.54
N PHE A 88 -0.12 8.22 12.17
CA PHE A 88 0.42 6.87 12.15
C PHE A 88 -0.72 5.87 12.13
N CYS A 89 -0.71 5.00 11.14
CA CYS A 89 -1.74 3.97 10.97
C CYS A 89 -1.10 2.63 10.69
N THR A 90 -1.62 1.59 11.31
CA THR A 90 -1.22 0.21 11.05
C THR A 90 -2.41 -0.63 10.63
N ALA A 91 -2.19 -1.48 9.62
CA ALA A 91 -3.15 -2.48 9.19
C ALA A 91 -2.52 -3.88 9.30
N LYS A 92 -3.15 -4.77 10.06
CA LYS A 92 -2.83 -6.21 10.08
C LYS A 92 -3.81 -6.93 9.16
N LEU A 93 -3.28 -7.68 8.19
CA LEU A 93 -4.02 -8.16 7.04
C LEU A 93 -3.73 -9.64 6.79
N ARG A 94 -4.75 -10.41 6.42
CA ARG A 94 -4.62 -11.80 6.01
C ARG A 94 -5.02 -11.96 4.55
N ALA A 95 -4.10 -12.46 3.71
CA ALA A 95 -4.36 -12.59 2.28
C ALA A 95 -5.35 -13.71 1.99
N TYR A 96 -6.38 -13.43 1.18
CA TYR A 96 -7.30 -14.43 0.64
C TYR A 96 -7.21 -14.55 -0.89
N SER A 97 -6.48 -13.65 -1.53
CA SER A 97 -6.19 -13.74 -2.96
C SER A 97 -4.89 -13.00 -3.27
N CYS A 98 -4.06 -13.59 -4.11
CA CYS A 98 -2.88 -12.94 -4.65
C CYS A 98 -2.66 -13.41 -6.10
N LYS A 99 -2.57 -12.45 -7.04
CA LYS A 99 -2.26 -12.69 -8.45
C LYS A 99 -1.03 -11.88 -8.84
N GLY A 100 -0.09 -12.51 -9.51
CA GLY A 100 1.17 -11.90 -9.92
C GLY A 100 2.22 -11.85 -8.82
N THR A 101 3.26 -11.02 -9.02
CA THR A 101 4.44 -11.00 -8.15
C THR A 101 4.91 -9.59 -7.83
N TRP A 102 5.71 -9.47 -6.78
CA TRP A 102 6.43 -8.27 -6.38
C TRP A 102 7.92 -8.61 -6.18
N ALA A 103 8.75 -8.22 -7.12
CA ALA A 103 10.16 -8.62 -7.21
C ALA A 103 10.31 -10.16 -7.20
N GLY A 104 9.51 -10.82 -8.06
CA GLY A 104 9.50 -12.27 -8.23
C GLY A 104 8.83 -13.07 -7.09
N ARG A 105 8.29 -12.40 -6.05
CA ARG A 105 7.65 -13.06 -4.90
C ARG A 105 6.15 -12.83 -4.90
N SER A 106 5.37 -13.82 -4.55
CA SER A 106 3.94 -13.72 -4.26
C SER A 106 3.68 -13.71 -2.75
N ILE A 107 2.46 -13.32 -2.38
CA ILE A 107 1.99 -13.41 -0.99
C ILE A 107 1.22 -14.71 -0.85
N GLU A 108 1.55 -15.48 0.16
CA GLU A 108 0.84 -16.71 0.49
C GLU A 108 -0.61 -16.40 0.90
N VAL A 109 -1.55 -17.12 0.30
CA VAL A 109 -2.97 -17.04 0.62
C VAL A 109 -3.24 -17.94 1.83
N THR A 110 -3.69 -17.35 2.92
CA THR A 110 -3.90 -18.03 4.21
C THR A 110 -5.33 -17.89 4.75
N ALA A 111 -6.23 -17.32 3.96
CA ALA A 111 -7.65 -17.15 4.31
C ALA A 111 -8.55 -17.47 3.11
N GLN A 112 -9.81 -17.66 3.40
CA GLN A 112 -10.87 -17.76 2.38
C GLN A 112 -11.46 -16.39 2.07
N ALA A 113 -12.00 -16.23 0.88
CA ALA A 113 -12.70 -15.00 0.50
C ALA A 113 -13.90 -14.78 1.44
N PRO A 114 -14.10 -13.56 1.93
CA PRO A 114 -15.23 -13.27 2.79
C PRO A 114 -16.52 -13.26 1.97
N THR A 115 -17.61 -13.66 2.60
CA THR A 115 -18.97 -13.52 2.05
C THR A 115 -19.46 -12.09 2.16
N ASP A 116 -19.06 -11.38 3.23
CA ASP A 116 -19.45 -10.00 3.53
C ASP A 116 -18.37 -9.31 4.39
N GLY A 117 -18.54 -7.99 4.59
CA GLY A 117 -17.67 -7.17 5.44
C GLY A 117 -16.49 -6.52 4.71
N PRO A 118 -15.66 -5.80 5.47
CA PRO A 118 -14.60 -5.01 4.91
C PRO A 118 -13.46 -5.86 4.32
N ILE A 119 -12.92 -5.37 3.21
CA ILE A 119 -11.73 -5.94 2.56
C ILE A 119 -10.68 -4.86 2.31
N ALA A 120 -9.42 -5.27 2.25
CA ALA A 120 -8.35 -4.42 1.77
C ALA A 120 -7.77 -4.96 0.46
N THR A 121 -7.26 -4.05 -0.37
CA THR A 121 -6.58 -4.43 -1.61
C THR A 121 -5.23 -3.74 -1.73
N LEU A 122 -4.30 -4.43 -2.37
CA LEU A 122 -3.02 -3.88 -2.79
C LEU A 122 -2.84 -4.16 -4.28
N THR A 123 -2.78 -3.11 -5.06
CA THR A 123 -2.43 -3.17 -6.48
C THR A 123 -1.04 -2.59 -6.67
N ARG A 124 -0.14 -3.35 -7.22
CA ARG A 124 1.24 -2.94 -7.45
C ARG A 124 1.65 -3.18 -8.89
N ALA A 125 2.42 -2.24 -9.46
CA ALA A 125 2.97 -2.37 -10.81
C ALA A 125 4.40 -1.83 -10.91
N SER A 126 5.22 -2.52 -11.71
CA SER A 126 6.46 -1.99 -12.29
C SER A 126 6.16 -1.50 -13.69
N ILE A 127 6.24 -0.19 -13.89
CA ILE A 127 5.90 0.48 -15.15
C ILE A 127 7.11 0.41 -16.07
N ARG A 128 6.89 -0.02 -17.33
CA ARG A 128 7.94 0.00 -18.35
C ARG A 128 8.31 1.44 -18.69
N PRO A 129 9.60 1.80 -18.79
CA PRO A 129 10.04 3.18 -19.03
C PRO A 129 9.35 3.82 -20.27
N LEU A 130 9.22 3.09 -21.36
CA LEU A 130 8.57 3.57 -22.58
C LEU A 130 7.07 3.84 -22.44
N SER A 131 6.42 3.21 -21.46
CA SER A 131 4.98 3.38 -21.15
C SER A 131 4.70 4.40 -20.06
N ALA A 132 5.73 4.87 -19.33
CA ALA A 132 5.58 5.72 -18.16
C ALA A 132 4.78 7.00 -18.47
N ARG A 133 5.10 7.71 -19.54
CA ARG A 133 4.39 8.93 -19.94
C ARG A 133 2.89 8.68 -20.19
N ARG A 134 2.55 7.57 -20.85
CA ARG A 134 1.16 7.21 -21.15
C ARG A 134 0.42 6.80 -19.88
N PHE A 135 1.04 6.01 -19.02
CA PHE A 135 0.50 5.65 -17.72
C PHE A 135 0.18 6.88 -16.86
N TRP A 136 1.14 7.79 -16.67
CA TRP A 136 0.99 8.96 -15.83
C TRP A 136 -0.03 9.97 -16.35
N ARG A 137 -0.34 9.97 -17.64
CA ARG A 137 -1.42 10.81 -18.20
C ARG A 137 -2.81 10.36 -17.76
N MET A 138 -2.99 9.06 -17.50
CA MET A 138 -4.28 8.49 -17.11
C MET A 138 -4.50 8.51 -15.58
N GLN A 139 -3.44 8.65 -14.84
CA GLN A 139 -3.41 8.50 -13.39
C GLN A 139 -4.30 9.51 -12.64
N PRO A 140 -4.37 10.84 -12.96
CA PRO A 140 -5.21 11.78 -12.22
C PRO A 140 -6.71 11.45 -12.25
N ALA A 141 -7.22 10.98 -13.38
CA ALA A 141 -8.61 10.56 -13.50
C ALA A 141 -8.91 9.31 -12.65
N SER A 142 -7.97 8.36 -12.61
CA SER A 142 -8.09 7.16 -11.78
C SER A 142 -8.04 7.49 -10.29
N GLU A 143 -7.19 8.43 -9.88
CA GLU A 143 -7.09 8.89 -8.50
C GLU A 143 -8.38 9.59 -8.03
N LEU A 144 -8.90 10.51 -8.84
CA LEU A 144 -10.15 11.20 -8.55
C LEU A 144 -11.32 10.22 -8.44
N SER A 145 -11.37 9.24 -9.33
CA SER A 145 -12.37 8.17 -9.31
C SER A 145 -12.29 7.34 -8.01
N LEU A 146 -11.07 7.03 -7.53
CA LEU A 146 -10.87 6.26 -6.31
C LEU A 146 -11.27 7.06 -5.06
N ASN A 147 -10.89 8.33 -5.00
CA ASN A 147 -11.23 9.20 -3.87
C ASN A 147 -12.74 9.43 -3.72
N ASN A 148 -13.49 9.34 -4.82
CA ASN A 148 -14.94 9.51 -4.85
C ASN A 148 -15.70 8.17 -4.87
N ALA A 149 -15.01 7.04 -4.78
CA ALA A 149 -15.65 5.73 -4.88
C ALA A 149 -16.48 5.43 -3.63
N SER A 150 -17.74 5.12 -3.84
CA SER A 150 -18.64 4.69 -2.75
C SER A 150 -18.09 3.41 -2.09
N GLY A 151 -18.03 3.42 -0.76
CA GLY A 151 -17.53 2.30 0.04
C GLY A 151 -16.00 2.23 0.12
N CYS A 152 -15.24 3.17 -0.44
CA CYS A 152 -13.81 3.28 -0.19
C CYS A 152 -13.57 4.00 1.15
N LEU A 153 -13.04 3.27 2.14
CA LEU A 153 -12.81 3.79 3.51
C LEU A 153 -11.43 4.43 3.66
N LEU A 154 -10.46 3.96 2.91
CA LEU A 154 -9.09 4.47 2.88
C LEU A 154 -8.48 4.16 1.52
N ALA A 155 -7.77 5.13 0.94
CA ALA A 155 -6.92 4.91 -0.20
C ALA A 155 -5.61 5.68 -0.04
N THR A 156 -4.49 5.04 -0.40
CA THR A 156 -3.18 5.68 -0.39
C THR A 156 -2.30 5.14 -1.51
N GLY A 157 -1.62 6.06 -2.20
CA GLY A 157 -0.59 5.72 -3.16
C GLY A 157 0.75 5.60 -2.45
N VAL A 158 1.48 4.55 -2.73
CA VAL A 158 2.83 4.30 -2.20
C VAL A 158 3.74 3.77 -3.30
N GLY A 159 5.06 3.94 -3.16
CA GLY A 159 5.98 3.46 -4.19
C GLY A 159 7.41 3.31 -3.69
N GLU A 160 8.12 2.31 -4.23
CA GLU A 160 9.55 2.07 -3.95
C GLU A 160 10.46 3.01 -4.75
N ALA A 161 10.01 3.42 -5.93
CA ALA A 161 10.72 4.34 -6.80
C ALA A 161 9.72 5.25 -7.53
N PRO A 162 9.95 6.56 -7.50
CA PRO A 162 9.14 7.50 -8.26
C PRO A 162 9.03 7.07 -9.72
N PHE A 163 7.85 7.29 -10.32
CA PHE A 163 7.53 7.05 -11.74
C PHE A 163 7.43 5.58 -12.20
N PHE A 164 8.17 4.64 -11.59
CA PHE A 164 8.32 3.29 -12.16
C PHE A 164 7.80 2.16 -11.28
N ARG A 165 7.74 2.33 -9.95
CA ARG A 165 7.32 1.27 -9.02
C ARG A 165 6.27 1.81 -8.07
N GLN A 166 5.02 1.64 -8.47
CA GLN A 166 3.86 2.20 -7.79
C GLN A 166 3.00 1.09 -7.19
N ALA A 167 2.37 1.41 -6.08
CA ALA A 167 1.34 0.59 -5.48
C ALA A 167 0.21 1.47 -4.94
N THR A 168 -0.98 0.90 -4.90
CA THR A 168 -2.16 1.47 -4.26
C THR A 168 -2.62 0.52 -3.20
N PHE A 169 -2.72 1.00 -1.98
CA PHE A 169 -3.45 0.32 -0.92
C PHE A 169 -4.82 0.98 -0.76
N SER A 170 -5.88 0.18 -0.65
CA SER A 170 -7.22 0.68 -0.37
C SER A 170 -8.00 -0.28 0.52
N LEU A 171 -8.86 0.30 1.37
CA LEU A 171 -9.78 -0.38 2.26
C LEU A 171 -11.21 -0.09 1.80
N TRP A 172 -12.04 -1.10 1.77
CA TRP A 172 -13.41 -1.06 1.25
C TRP A 172 -14.40 -1.63 2.25
N THR A 173 -15.62 -1.12 2.22
CA THR A 173 -16.72 -1.66 3.03
C THR A 173 -17.09 -3.10 2.66
N SER A 174 -16.88 -3.50 1.39
CA SER A 174 -17.19 -4.85 0.90
C SER A 174 -16.46 -5.17 -0.41
N THR A 175 -16.44 -6.44 -0.77
CA THR A 175 -15.99 -6.89 -2.09
C THR A 175 -16.85 -6.29 -3.21
N ALA A 176 -18.16 -6.17 -3.00
CA ALA A 176 -19.08 -5.59 -3.99
C ALA A 176 -18.74 -4.12 -4.30
N ALA A 177 -18.45 -3.30 -3.28
CA ALA A 177 -18.08 -1.90 -3.46
C ALA A 177 -16.76 -1.77 -4.25
N MET A 178 -15.77 -2.59 -3.91
CA MET A 178 -14.48 -2.61 -4.62
C MET A 178 -14.65 -3.09 -6.07
N ASP A 179 -15.43 -4.14 -6.32
CA ASP A 179 -15.68 -4.66 -7.67
C ASP A 179 -16.48 -3.65 -8.52
N ALA A 180 -17.43 -2.92 -7.94
CA ALA A 180 -18.15 -1.85 -8.64
C ALA A 180 -17.19 -0.76 -9.11
N TYR A 181 -16.27 -0.31 -8.25
CA TYR A 181 -15.23 0.62 -8.64
C TYR A 181 -14.30 0.06 -9.73
N ALA A 182 -13.82 -1.17 -9.56
CA ALA A 182 -12.86 -1.78 -10.49
C ALA A 182 -13.42 -2.00 -11.89
N ARG A 183 -14.74 -2.18 -12.01
CA ARG A 183 -15.43 -2.49 -13.29
C ARG A 183 -16.04 -1.28 -13.97
N THR A 184 -15.85 -0.07 -13.46
CA THR A 184 -16.48 1.15 -13.99
C THR A 184 -15.49 2.28 -14.23
N GLY A 185 -15.92 3.25 -15.04
CA GLY A 185 -15.30 4.56 -15.20
C GLY A 185 -13.82 4.57 -15.61
N ALA A 186 -13.10 5.57 -15.10
CA ALA A 186 -11.71 5.85 -15.44
C ALA A 186 -10.76 4.73 -15.02
N HIS A 187 -11.07 4.02 -13.93
CA HIS A 187 -10.23 2.93 -13.45
C HIS A 187 -10.26 1.72 -14.40
N LEU A 188 -11.44 1.31 -14.85
CA LEU A 188 -11.57 0.25 -15.86
C LEU A 188 -10.85 0.62 -17.18
N ALA A 189 -10.99 1.88 -17.61
CA ALA A 189 -10.28 2.37 -18.79
C ALA A 189 -8.75 2.29 -18.62
N ALA A 190 -8.25 2.65 -17.43
CA ALA A 190 -6.83 2.54 -17.10
C ALA A 190 -6.34 1.09 -17.06
N ILE A 191 -7.13 0.16 -16.51
CA ILE A 191 -6.81 -1.28 -16.51
C ILE A 191 -6.72 -1.82 -17.94
N ARG A 192 -7.70 -1.53 -18.78
CA ARG A 192 -7.71 -1.97 -20.20
C ARG A 192 -6.52 -1.41 -20.96
N ALA A 193 -6.28 -0.11 -20.87
CA ALA A 193 -5.15 0.53 -21.53
C ALA A 193 -3.79 -0.01 -21.04
N ALA A 194 -3.68 -0.35 -19.77
CA ALA A 194 -2.46 -0.94 -19.21
C ALA A 194 -2.24 -2.37 -19.71
N HIS A 195 -3.31 -3.14 -19.86
CA HIS A 195 -3.28 -4.50 -20.43
C HIS A 195 -2.92 -4.46 -21.92
N ASP A 196 -3.68 -3.70 -22.71
CA ASP A 196 -3.52 -3.62 -24.18
C ASP A 196 -2.18 -2.98 -24.57
N GLY A 197 -1.73 -1.99 -23.79
CA GLY A 197 -0.46 -1.30 -23.99
C GLY A 197 0.75 -1.99 -23.38
N ALA A 198 0.58 -3.15 -22.73
CA ALA A 198 1.63 -3.86 -22.00
C ALA A 198 2.47 -2.93 -21.10
N PHE A 199 1.82 -2.05 -20.31
CA PHE A 199 2.49 -1.00 -19.54
C PHE A 199 3.40 -1.53 -18.45
N PHE A 200 3.14 -2.75 -17.97
CA PHE A 200 3.82 -3.30 -16.82
C PHE A 200 4.82 -4.40 -17.22
N SER A 201 5.99 -4.35 -16.61
CA SER A 201 6.94 -5.46 -16.65
C SER A 201 6.65 -6.50 -15.57
N GLU A 202 6.02 -6.07 -14.49
CA GLU A 202 5.59 -6.92 -13.38
C GLU A 202 4.41 -6.25 -12.67
N SER A 203 3.45 -7.03 -12.20
CA SER A 203 2.34 -6.53 -11.40
C SER A 203 1.92 -7.55 -10.35
N MET A 204 1.30 -7.05 -9.27
CA MET A 204 0.67 -7.87 -8.26
C MET A 204 -0.65 -7.23 -7.85
N PHE A 205 -1.67 -8.05 -7.73
CA PHE A 205 -2.95 -7.68 -7.15
C PHE A 205 -3.28 -8.65 -6.01
N ALA A 206 -3.34 -8.13 -4.80
CA ALA A 206 -3.64 -8.91 -3.62
C ALA A 206 -4.87 -8.37 -2.89
N ARG A 207 -5.68 -9.28 -2.36
CA ARG A 207 -6.87 -8.99 -1.55
C ARG A 207 -6.69 -9.57 -0.16
N PHE A 208 -7.15 -8.82 0.85
CA PHE A 208 -6.94 -9.15 2.25
C PHE A 208 -8.21 -8.99 3.06
N LEU A 209 -8.31 -9.81 4.11
CA LEU A 209 -9.17 -9.55 5.26
C LEU A 209 -8.42 -8.63 6.22
N PRO A 210 -8.94 -7.45 6.58
CA PRO A 210 -8.38 -6.64 7.65
C PRO A 210 -8.65 -7.33 9.01
N CYS A 211 -7.58 -7.70 9.72
CA CYS A 211 -7.67 -8.30 11.06
C CYS A 211 -7.64 -7.22 12.15
N ALA A 212 -6.91 -6.14 11.91
CA ALA A 212 -6.89 -4.95 12.76
C ALA A 212 -6.48 -3.75 11.92
N LEU A 213 -7.07 -2.60 12.22
CA LEU A 213 -6.70 -1.31 11.67
C LEU A 213 -6.70 -0.33 12.83
N THR A 214 -5.58 0.33 13.10
CA THR A 214 -5.46 1.24 14.25
C THR A 214 -4.68 2.49 13.89
N GLY A 215 -4.99 3.60 14.59
CA GLY A 215 -4.31 4.88 14.46
C GLY A 215 -5.03 5.87 13.57
N SER A 216 -4.30 6.79 12.92
CA SER A 216 -4.90 7.83 12.08
C SER A 216 -4.20 7.95 10.73
N TRP A 217 -4.97 8.23 9.68
CA TRP A 217 -4.46 8.51 8.35
C TRP A 217 -5.38 9.45 7.58
N ARG A 218 -4.83 10.55 7.04
CA ARG A 218 -5.55 11.60 6.29
C ARG A 218 -6.74 12.17 7.07
N GLY A 219 -6.56 12.39 8.38
CA GLY A 219 -7.57 12.95 9.26
C GLY A 219 -8.65 11.97 9.74
N HIS A 220 -8.63 10.71 9.27
CA HIS A 220 -9.54 9.66 9.74
C HIS A 220 -8.89 8.82 10.83
N PHE A 221 -9.66 8.46 11.84
CA PHE A 221 -9.26 7.59 12.94
C PHE A 221 -9.80 6.18 12.72
N TYR A 222 -8.97 5.18 13.07
CA TYR A 222 -9.26 3.77 12.95
C TYR A 222 -8.91 3.07 14.27
N GLY A 223 -9.75 2.13 14.72
CA GLY A 223 -9.59 1.38 15.98
C GLY A 223 -10.82 1.39 16.81
#